data_d823986f400b00274799968fbc10a425
#
_entry.id   d823986f400b00274799968fbc10a425
#
_cell.length_a   1.000
_cell.length_b   1.000
_cell.length_c   1.000
_cell.angle_alpha   90.00
_cell.angle_beta   90.00
_cell.angle_gamma   90.00
#
_symmetry.space_group_name_H-M   'P 1'
#
loop_
_entity.id
_entity.type
_entity.pdbx_description
1 polymer ?
#
loop_
_entity_poly.entity_id
_entity_poly.type
_entity_poly.pdbx_seq_one_letter_code
_entity_poly.pdbx_strand_id
1 'polypeptide(L)'
;MKKIYIAGIGPGSPEDITPAVHQALREADVVVGYAYYFQFIQEYLHEGAECIDTGMRQERERARLAIERAEAGQTVCVISSGDAGIYGMAPLLYEMCDERGSDVELEVLPGISAFQKAAALLGAPIGHDLCIISLSDLMTPWAIIERRAIAAAEADFVTALYNPKSIKRYWQLERVRELFLKHRSPDTPVGLVQQAGRPDQRVWTTTLRELDTQDVDMFTVLIIGNSQSFLSKGKIVTPRGYYRDKGSDEEKVGQRIMSESFRTILSLLKHPESYPLDHLWAMLHAVHTTADFEMEELLYSDPNAVSRIYQGYVDGKIRTIVTDVTMV
;
A
#
# COMPACT_ATOMS: atom_id res chain seq x y z
N MET A 1 -9.56 -33.25 9.14
CA MET A 1 -10.29 -32.02 8.77
C MET A 1 -9.69 -31.56 7.47
N LYS A 2 -10.48 -31.24 6.45
CA LYS A 2 -9.92 -30.81 5.17
C LYS A 2 -9.52 -29.32 5.29
N LYS A 3 -8.25 -29.06 5.59
CA LYS A 3 -7.80 -27.70 5.89
C LYS A 3 -6.48 -27.37 5.21
N ILE A 4 -6.39 -26.15 4.68
CA ILE A 4 -5.16 -25.56 4.17
C ILE A 4 -4.85 -24.28 4.94
N TYR A 5 -3.73 -24.25 5.64
CA TYR A 5 -3.10 -23.03 6.10
C TYR A 5 -2.32 -22.39 4.95
N ILE A 6 -2.56 -21.11 4.69
CA ILE A 6 -1.85 -20.34 3.67
C ILE A 6 -0.95 -19.35 4.40
N ALA A 7 0.30 -19.73 4.61
CA ALA A 7 1.17 -19.11 5.58
C ALA A 7 2.20 -18.17 4.95
N GLY A 8 2.24 -16.93 5.43
CA GLY A 8 3.31 -15.98 5.16
C GLY A 8 4.47 -16.21 6.12
N ILE A 9 5.61 -16.73 5.62
CA ILE A 9 6.77 -17.08 6.43
C ILE A 9 7.74 -15.90 6.66
N GLY A 10 7.32 -14.66 6.40
CA GLY A 10 8.21 -13.51 6.50
C GLY A 10 9.24 -13.43 5.37
N PRO A 11 10.07 -12.37 5.37
CA PRO A 11 10.99 -12.09 4.26
C PRO A 11 12.26 -12.96 4.27
N GLY A 12 12.56 -13.65 5.37
CA GLY A 12 13.70 -14.55 5.43
C GLY A 12 14.42 -14.68 6.78
N SER A 13 14.06 -13.85 7.78
CA SER A 13 14.57 -13.99 9.15
C SER A 13 13.65 -14.90 9.97
N PRO A 14 14.16 -15.81 10.80
CA PRO A 14 13.35 -16.62 11.71
C PRO A 14 12.45 -15.80 12.65
N GLU A 15 12.95 -14.66 13.13
CA GLU A 15 12.23 -13.74 14.03
C GLU A 15 11.02 -13.08 13.37
N ASP A 16 10.95 -13.07 12.05
CA ASP A 16 9.86 -12.50 11.26
C ASP A 16 8.72 -13.51 11.00
N ILE A 17 8.87 -14.77 11.45
CA ILE A 17 7.82 -15.80 11.35
C ILE A 17 6.89 -15.65 12.56
N THR A 18 5.59 -15.52 12.30
CA THR A 18 4.62 -15.34 13.39
C THR A 18 4.40 -16.63 14.18
N PRO A 19 4.01 -16.55 15.48
CA PRO A 19 3.68 -17.74 16.27
C PRO A 19 2.56 -18.59 15.66
N ALA A 20 1.60 -17.98 14.98
CA ALA A 20 0.51 -18.68 14.30
C ALA A 20 1.05 -19.54 13.13
N VAL A 21 2.01 -19.03 12.37
CA VAL A 21 2.67 -19.77 11.29
C VAL A 21 3.52 -20.91 11.85
N HIS A 22 4.24 -20.69 12.97
CA HIS A 22 4.96 -21.77 13.66
C HIS A 22 4.03 -22.91 14.08
N GLN A 23 2.84 -22.58 14.60
CA GLN A 23 1.85 -23.58 14.97
C GLN A 23 1.34 -24.35 13.75
N ALA A 24 0.97 -23.64 12.67
CA ALA A 24 0.50 -24.29 11.44
C ALA A 24 1.54 -25.22 10.82
N LEU A 25 2.83 -24.86 10.85
CA LEU A 25 3.92 -25.71 10.38
C LEU A 25 4.09 -27.00 11.22
N ARG A 26 3.83 -26.94 12.53
CA ARG A 26 3.86 -28.12 13.42
C ARG A 26 2.64 -29.01 13.27
N GLU A 27 1.49 -28.46 12.89
CA GLU A 27 0.25 -29.19 12.71
C GLU A 27 0.09 -29.80 11.31
N ALA A 28 0.86 -29.32 10.34
CA ALA A 28 0.71 -29.72 8.94
C ALA A 28 1.29 -31.10 8.66
N ASP A 29 0.45 -32.01 8.16
CA ASP A 29 0.91 -33.28 7.62
C ASP A 29 1.76 -33.10 6.35
N VAL A 30 1.42 -32.06 5.56
CA VAL A 30 2.06 -31.74 4.29
C VAL A 30 2.36 -30.24 4.21
N VAL A 31 3.59 -29.90 3.88
CA VAL A 31 4.00 -28.52 3.60
C VAL A 31 4.34 -28.38 2.12
N VAL A 32 3.66 -27.45 1.43
CA VAL A 32 3.83 -27.21 0.00
C VAL A 32 4.42 -25.82 -0.24
N GLY A 33 5.49 -25.73 -1.01
CA GLY A 33 6.16 -24.45 -1.22
C GLY A 33 7.10 -24.41 -2.42
N TYR A 34 7.69 -23.23 -2.63
CA TYR A 34 8.83 -23.11 -3.53
C TYR A 34 10.08 -23.67 -2.82
N ALA A 35 10.84 -24.52 -3.51
CA ALA A 35 12.00 -25.23 -2.95
C ALA A 35 12.93 -24.36 -2.08
N TYR A 36 13.22 -23.14 -2.57
CA TYR A 36 14.10 -22.20 -1.86
C TYR A 36 13.59 -21.79 -0.47
N TYR A 37 12.28 -21.83 -0.22
CA TYR A 37 11.71 -21.36 1.05
C TYR A 37 11.82 -22.37 2.17
N PHE A 38 11.98 -23.65 1.87
CA PHE A 38 12.07 -24.69 2.88
C PHE A 38 13.27 -24.51 3.82
N GLN A 39 14.38 -23.94 3.34
CA GLN A 39 15.55 -23.66 4.19
C GLN A 39 15.25 -22.73 5.38
N PHE A 40 14.17 -21.95 5.31
CA PHE A 40 13.80 -20.98 6.37
C PHE A 40 12.85 -21.58 7.41
N ILE A 41 12.31 -22.79 7.18
CA ILE A 41 11.26 -23.37 8.02
C ILE A 41 11.57 -24.78 8.52
N GLN A 42 12.67 -25.40 8.12
CA GLN A 42 12.98 -26.79 8.44
C GLN A 42 12.93 -27.11 9.92
N GLU A 43 13.41 -26.22 10.77
CA GLU A 43 13.44 -26.41 12.24
C GLU A 43 12.06 -26.33 12.90
N TYR A 44 11.04 -25.85 12.18
CA TYR A 44 9.67 -25.68 12.70
C TYR A 44 8.73 -26.81 12.28
N LEU A 45 9.18 -27.70 11.41
CA LEU A 45 8.38 -28.83 10.95
C LEU A 45 8.36 -29.92 12.00
N HIS A 46 7.23 -30.64 12.14
CA HIS A 46 7.21 -31.82 12.96
C HIS A 46 7.91 -33.01 12.27
N GLU A 47 8.37 -33.96 13.05
CA GLU A 47 8.98 -35.20 12.53
C GLU A 47 7.91 -35.99 11.74
N GLY A 48 8.16 -36.20 10.45
CA GLY A 48 7.24 -36.91 9.54
C GLY A 48 6.39 -36.01 8.63
N ALA A 49 6.50 -34.69 8.73
CA ALA A 49 5.86 -33.78 7.78
C ALA A 49 6.41 -34.02 6.36
N GLU A 50 5.51 -34.23 5.40
CA GLU A 50 5.88 -34.34 3.98
C GLU A 50 6.14 -32.96 3.40
N CYS A 51 7.29 -32.70 2.80
CA CYS A 51 7.61 -31.49 2.11
C CYS A 51 7.46 -31.66 0.59
N ILE A 52 6.54 -30.96 -0.03
CA ILE A 52 6.35 -30.95 -1.48
C ILE A 52 6.94 -29.64 -2.02
N ASP A 53 8.12 -29.75 -2.60
CA ASP A 53 8.74 -28.62 -3.28
C ASP A 53 8.30 -28.55 -4.75
N THR A 54 8.09 -27.33 -5.22
CA THR A 54 7.77 -27.05 -6.62
C THR A 54 8.70 -25.97 -7.15
N GLY A 55 8.95 -26.01 -8.44
CA GLY A 55 9.83 -25.05 -9.10
C GLY A 55 9.22 -23.64 -9.19
N MET A 56 10.04 -22.72 -9.68
CA MET A 56 9.61 -21.37 -10.03
C MET A 56 8.57 -21.41 -11.15
N ARG A 57 7.55 -20.55 -11.09
CA ARG A 57 6.41 -20.46 -12.04
C ARG A 57 5.51 -21.70 -12.04
N GLN A 58 5.51 -22.45 -10.94
CA GLN A 58 4.62 -23.59 -10.76
C GLN A 58 3.55 -23.32 -9.70
N GLU A 59 3.09 -22.07 -9.57
CA GLU A 59 2.11 -21.64 -8.57
C GLU A 59 0.80 -22.43 -8.69
N ARG A 60 0.28 -22.64 -9.91
CA ARG A 60 -0.95 -23.43 -10.14
C ARG A 60 -0.78 -24.91 -9.74
N GLU A 61 0.36 -25.49 -10.05
CA GLU A 61 0.68 -26.87 -9.67
C GLU A 61 0.80 -26.99 -8.15
N ARG A 62 1.45 -26.03 -7.50
CA ARG A 62 1.55 -25.94 -6.05
C ARG A 62 0.18 -25.89 -5.38
N ALA A 63 -0.71 -25.03 -5.88
CA ALA A 63 -2.08 -24.91 -5.38
C ALA A 63 -2.88 -26.20 -5.62
N ARG A 64 -2.75 -26.81 -6.81
CA ARG A 64 -3.42 -28.07 -7.16
C ARG A 64 -3.03 -29.18 -6.19
N LEU A 65 -1.74 -29.37 -5.95
CA LEU A 65 -1.22 -30.39 -5.03
C LEU A 65 -1.71 -30.17 -3.60
N ALA A 66 -1.71 -28.90 -3.14
CA ALA A 66 -2.19 -28.56 -1.81
C ALA A 66 -3.68 -28.90 -1.63
N ILE A 67 -4.52 -28.58 -2.61
CA ILE A 67 -5.95 -28.87 -2.58
C ILE A 67 -6.20 -30.38 -2.58
N GLU A 68 -5.53 -31.14 -3.46
CA GLU A 68 -5.67 -32.59 -3.54
C GLU A 68 -5.28 -33.30 -2.24
N ARG A 69 -4.21 -32.84 -1.60
CA ARG A 69 -3.80 -33.39 -0.29
C ARG A 69 -4.81 -33.08 0.82
N ALA A 70 -5.35 -31.85 0.84
CA ALA A 70 -6.37 -31.47 1.79
C ALA A 70 -7.69 -32.24 1.56
N GLU A 71 -8.12 -32.42 0.30
CA GLU A 71 -9.29 -33.24 -0.07
C GLU A 71 -9.13 -34.70 0.37
N ALA A 72 -7.91 -35.21 0.36
CA ALA A 72 -7.56 -36.54 0.90
C ALA A 72 -7.58 -36.61 2.44
N GLY A 73 -7.88 -35.52 3.15
CA GLY A 73 -8.03 -35.46 4.60
C GLY A 73 -6.79 -35.07 5.37
N GLN A 74 -5.72 -34.65 4.69
CA GLN A 74 -4.49 -34.18 5.33
C GLN A 74 -4.59 -32.69 5.69
N THR A 75 -3.92 -32.28 6.76
CA THR A 75 -3.71 -30.86 7.10
C THR A 75 -2.53 -30.35 6.27
N VAL A 76 -2.77 -29.33 5.45
CA VAL A 76 -1.78 -28.80 4.51
C VAL A 76 -1.36 -27.39 4.91
N CYS A 77 -0.07 -27.06 4.82
CA CYS A 77 0.44 -25.71 4.95
C CYS A 77 1.10 -25.28 3.63
N VAL A 78 0.55 -24.26 2.98
CA VAL A 78 1.15 -23.65 1.78
C VAL A 78 1.95 -22.43 2.19
N ILE A 79 3.25 -22.44 1.96
CA ILE A 79 4.14 -21.35 2.37
C ILE A 79 4.39 -20.33 1.26
N SER A 80 4.41 -19.06 1.64
CA SER A 80 4.80 -17.92 0.80
C SER A 80 5.84 -17.07 1.52
N SER A 81 6.87 -16.60 0.81
CA SER A 81 7.79 -15.61 1.37
C SER A 81 7.04 -14.27 1.59
N GLY A 82 7.38 -13.58 2.66
CA GLY A 82 6.67 -12.38 3.07
C GLY A 82 5.28 -12.70 3.62
N ASP A 83 4.27 -12.05 3.10
CA ASP A 83 2.86 -12.25 3.40
C ASP A 83 2.17 -13.09 2.32
N ALA A 84 1.28 -13.99 2.73
CA ALA A 84 0.59 -14.89 1.80
C ALA A 84 -0.47 -14.20 0.93
N GLY A 85 -0.99 -13.05 1.35
CA GLY A 85 -1.97 -12.24 0.62
C GLY A 85 -1.36 -11.17 -0.28
N ILE A 86 -0.10 -10.75 -0.02
CA ILE A 86 0.56 -9.70 -0.80
C ILE A 86 1.45 -10.33 -1.88
N TYR A 87 0.90 -10.45 -3.09
CA TYR A 87 1.54 -11.16 -4.22
C TYR A 87 1.92 -12.62 -3.91
N GLY A 88 1.26 -13.23 -2.91
CA GLY A 88 1.48 -14.60 -2.46
C GLY A 88 0.44 -15.58 -2.99
N MET A 89 0.36 -16.74 -2.36
CA MET A 89 -0.44 -17.88 -2.82
C MET A 89 -1.93 -17.79 -2.46
N ALA A 90 -2.33 -16.90 -1.52
CA ALA A 90 -3.70 -16.89 -1.01
C ALA A 90 -4.76 -16.66 -2.10
N PRO A 91 -4.66 -15.64 -2.97
CA PRO A 91 -5.67 -15.42 -4.00
C PRO A 91 -5.85 -16.63 -4.92
N LEU A 92 -4.75 -17.25 -5.34
CA LEU A 92 -4.79 -18.40 -6.25
C LEU A 92 -5.47 -19.63 -5.62
N LEU A 93 -5.23 -19.88 -4.34
CA LEU A 93 -5.88 -21.00 -3.64
C LEU A 93 -7.37 -20.79 -3.50
N TYR A 94 -7.83 -19.56 -3.18
CA TYR A 94 -9.25 -19.23 -3.16
C TYR A 94 -9.90 -19.41 -4.53
N GLU A 95 -9.29 -18.87 -5.59
CA GLU A 95 -9.78 -19.03 -6.98
C GLU A 95 -9.89 -20.49 -7.38
N MET A 96 -8.86 -21.31 -7.11
CA MET A 96 -8.86 -22.71 -7.51
C MET A 96 -9.80 -23.58 -6.69
N CYS A 97 -10.01 -23.30 -5.41
CA CYS A 97 -11.03 -23.98 -4.60
C CYS A 97 -12.43 -23.66 -5.10
N ASP A 98 -12.70 -22.38 -5.43
CA ASP A 98 -13.99 -21.96 -5.98
C ASP A 98 -14.27 -22.61 -7.35
N GLU A 99 -13.31 -22.57 -8.28
CA GLU A 99 -13.42 -23.22 -9.59
C GLU A 99 -13.71 -24.72 -9.49
N ARG A 100 -13.18 -25.42 -8.48
CA ARG A 100 -13.36 -26.86 -8.25
C ARG A 100 -14.60 -27.20 -7.44
N GLY A 101 -15.25 -26.21 -6.82
CA GLY A 101 -16.31 -26.46 -5.84
C GLY A 101 -15.81 -27.25 -4.64
N SER A 102 -14.55 -27.03 -4.23
CA SER A 102 -13.90 -27.73 -3.13
C SER A 102 -14.42 -27.23 -1.77
N ASP A 103 -14.69 -28.14 -0.84
CA ASP A 103 -15.14 -27.85 0.53
C ASP A 103 -13.99 -27.71 1.54
N VAL A 104 -12.76 -27.58 1.05
CA VAL A 104 -11.57 -27.39 1.88
C VAL A 104 -11.62 -26.05 2.60
N GLU A 105 -11.42 -26.07 3.92
CA GLU A 105 -11.27 -24.84 4.72
C GLU A 105 -9.95 -24.16 4.42
N LEU A 106 -10.00 -22.89 4.06
CA LEU A 106 -8.81 -22.06 3.81
C LEU A 106 -8.61 -21.08 4.96
N GLU A 107 -7.45 -21.09 5.59
CA GLU A 107 -7.06 -20.14 6.61
C GLU A 107 -5.78 -19.41 6.21
N VAL A 108 -5.88 -18.08 6.02
CA VAL A 108 -4.72 -17.24 5.70
C VAL A 108 -4.06 -16.79 6.99
N LEU A 109 -2.78 -17.14 7.12
CA LEU A 109 -1.93 -16.68 8.23
C LEU A 109 -1.00 -15.58 7.72
N PRO A 110 -1.16 -14.35 8.21
CA PRO A 110 -0.36 -13.21 7.74
C PRO A 110 1.12 -13.37 8.11
N GLY A 111 1.97 -12.85 7.24
CA GLY A 111 3.40 -12.76 7.46
C GLY A 111 3.91 -11.33 7.32
N ILE A 112 5.12 -11.07 7.79
CA ILE A 112 5.78 -9.78 7.60
C ILE A 112 6.18 -9.66 6.13
N SER A 113 5.56 -8.73 5.40
CA SER A 113 5.88 -8.49 3.99
C SER A 113 7.27 -7.89 3.82
N ALA A 114 7.90 -8.16 2.67
CA ALA A 114 9.21 -7.61 2.36
C ALA A 114 9.25 -6.07 2.40
N PHE A 115 8.16 -5.37 2.01
CA PHE A 115 8.11 -3.90 2.11
C PHE A 115 8.09 -3.40 3.56
N GLN A 116 7.45 -4.13 4.49
CA GLN A 116 7.43 -3.77 5.90
C GLN A 116 8.83 -3.92 6.52
N LYS A 117 9.51 -5.04 6.24
CA LYS A 117 10.90 -5.25 6.66
C LYS A 117 11.81 -4.19 6.04
N ALA A 118 11.66 -3.91 4.75
CA ALA A 118 12.41 -2.86 4.07
C ALA A 118 12.19 -1.49 4.70
N ALA A 119 10.94 -1.13 5.00
CA ALA A 119 10.61 0.13 5.67
C ALA A 119 11.28 0.24 7.04
N ALA A 120 11.24 -0.81 7.86
CA ALA A 120 11.90 -0.84 9.17
C ALA A 120 13.43 -0.66 9.06
N LEU A 121 14.06 -1.27 8.06
CA LEU A 121 15.49 -1.13 7.79
C LEU A 121 15.86 0.28 7.31
N LEU A 122 14.99 0.90 6.53
CA LEU A 122 15.16 2.25 5.97
C LEU A 122 14.82 3.36 6.97
N GLY A 123 14.11 3.07 8.06
CA GLY A 123 13.69 4.03 9.08
C GLY A 123 12.18 4.08 9.26
N ALA A 124 11.53 5.17 8.83
CA ALA A 124 10.08 5.34 8.90
C ALA A 124 9.52 5.93 7.59
N PRO A 125 9.79 5.33 6.41
CA PRO A 125 9.36 5.89 5.14
C PRO A 125 7.85 5.79 4.90
N ILE A 126 7.16 4.87 5.56
CA ILE A 126 5.72 4.57 5.36
C ILE A 126 4.84 5.16 6.47
N GLY A 127 5.25 6.28 7.05
CA GLY A 127 4.48 6.96 8.09
C GLY A 127 3.18 7.59 7.61
N HIS A 128 2.90 7.61 6.31
CA HIS A 128 1.71 8.16 5.66
C HIS A 128 1.11 7.14 4.69
N ASP A 129 0.14 7.58 3.83
CA ASP A 129 -0.52 6.71 2.88
C ASP A 129 0.46 6.02 1.93
N LEU A 130 0.25 4.73 1.71
CA LEU A 130 1.15 3.85 1.00
C LEU A 130 0.47 3.17 -0.17
N CYS A 131 1.15 3.15 -1.31
CA CYS A 131 0.79 2.35 -2.48
C CYS A 131 1.81 1.22 -2.68
N ILE A 132 1.35 0.01 -2.97
CA ILE A 132 2.20 -1.15 -3.25
C ILE A 132 1.97 -1.55 -4.70
N ILE A 133 3.04 -1.56 -5.52
CA ILE A 133 2.96 -1.87 -6.95
C ILE A 133 4.00 -2.93 -7.31
N SER A 134 3.55 -4.00 -7.95
CA SER A 134 4.46 -4.96 -8.59
C SER A 134 4.71 -4.53 -10.04
N LEU A 135 5.97 -4.46 -10.43
CA LEU A 135 6.37 -4.20 -11.81
C LEU A 135 6.38 -5.46 -12.69
N SER A 136 5.92 -6.60 -12.15
CA SER A 136 5.81 -7.84 -12.91
C SER A 136 4.67 -7.76 -13.92
N ASP A 137 5.02 -7.84 -15.19
CA ASP A 137 4.11 -7.81 -16.35
C ASP A 137 3.70 -9.22 -16.83
N LEU A 138 3.94 -10.25 -16.00
CA LEU A 138 3.57 -11.63 -16.34
C LEU A 138 2.05 -11.87 -16.29
N MET A 139 1.37 -11.29 -15.30
CA MET A 139 -0.07 -11.47 -15.07
C MET A 139 -0.86 -10.19 -15.31
N THR A 140 -0.20 -9.04 -15.29
CA THR A 140 -0.83 -7.72 -15.46
C THR A 140 -0.17 -7.00 -16.63
N PRO A 141 -0.92 -6.58 -17.67
CA PRO A 141 -0.36 -5.83 -18.79
C PRO A 141 0.37 -4.57 -18.33
N TRP A 142 1.51 -4.25 -18.95
CA TRP A 142 2.31 -3.10 -18.59
C TRP A 142 1.53 -1.78 -18.56
N ALA A 143 0.65 -1.55 -19.53
CA ALA A 143 -0.16 -0.33 -19.58
C ALA A 143 -1.01 -0.10 -18.31
N ILE A 144 -1.44 -1.18 -17.64
CA ILE A 144 -2.17 -1.10 -16.35
C ILE A 144 -1.20 -0.75 -15.23
N ILE A 145 0.00 -1.36 -15.21
CA ILE A 145 1.04 -1.07 -14.21
C ILE A 145 1.48 0.40 -14.33
N GLU A 146 1.75 0.86 -15.55
CA GLU A 146 2.15 2.24 -15.84
C GLU A 146 1.09 3.25 -15.37
N ARG A 147 -0.19 3.00 -15.67
CA ARG A 147 -1.29 3.85 -15.19
C ARG A 147 -1.37 3.92 -13.66
N ARG A 148 -1.15 2.79 -12.97
CA ARG A 148 -1.11 2.75 -11.50
C ARG A 148 0.08 3.54 -10.94
N ALA A 149 1.25 3.43 -11.59
CA ALA A 149 2.44 4.19 -11.19
C ALA A 149 2.24 5.70 -11.38
N ILE A 150 1.60 6.14 -12.47
CA ILE A 150 1.23 7.53 -12.70
C ILE A 150 0.29 8.02 -11.60
N ALA A 151 -0.79 7.31 -11.33
CA ALA A 151 -1.75 7.67 -10.29
C ALA A 151 -1.11 7.76 -8.90
N ALA A 152 -0.21 6.84 -8.56
CA ALA A 152 0.54 6.87 -7.29
C ALA A 152 1.48 8.09 -7.20
N ALA A 153 2.11 8.47 -8.31
CA ALA A 153 2.96 9.64 -8.39
C ALA A 153 2.16 10.94 -8.28
N GLU A 154 1.06 11.08 -9.01
CA GLU A 154 0.17 12.26 -8.99
C GLU A 154 -0.49 12.46 -7.63
N ALA A 155 -0.98 11.39 -7.00
CA ALA A 155 -1.65 11.45 -5.70
C ALA A 155 -0.69 11.52 -4.50
N ASP A 156 0.60 11.66 -4.74
CA ASP A 156 1.62 11.80 -3.70
C ASP A 156 1.73 10.65 -2.69
N PHE A 157 1.41 9.41 -3.07
CA PHE A 157 1.59 8.24 -2.21
C PHE A 157 3.07 7.90 -2.01
N VAL A 158 3.47 7.55 -0.79
CA VAL A 158 4.66 6.74 -0.62
C VAL A 158 4.47 5.44 -1.40
N THR A 159 5.44 5.02 -2.19
CA THR A 159 5.23 3.89 -3.11
C THR A 159 6.28 2.81 -2.91
N ALA A 160 5.82 1.61 -2.54
CA ALA A 160 6.66 0.43 -2.50
C ALA A 160 6.59 -0.34 -3.83
N LEU A 161 7.73 -0.58 -4.45
CA LEU A 161 7.84 -1.31 -5.71
C LEU A 161 8.40 -2.72 -5.48
N TYR A 162 7.64 -3.71 -5.97
CA TYR A 162 8.01 -5.11 -6.01
C TYR A 162 8.42 -5.57 -7.40
N ASN A 163 9.26 -6.59 -7.47
CA ASN A 163 9.72 -7.17 -8.72
C ASN A 163 10.30 -6.14 -9.69
N PRO A 164 11.19 -5.25 -9.23
CA PRO A 164 11.59 -4.09 -10.02
C PRO A 164 12.35 -4.45 -11.27
N LYS A 165 13.11 -5.55 -11.26
CA LYS A 165 13.95 -5.95 -12.40
C LYS A 165 14.06 -7.47 -12.52
N SER A 166 14.23 -7.96 -13.73
CA SER A 166 14.59 -9.33 -14.07
C SER A 166 15.29 -9.36 -15.44
N ILE A 167 15.75 -10.52 -15.88
CA ILE A 167 16.40 -10.67 -17.22
C ILE A 167 15.49 -10.13 -18.34
N LYS A 168 14.18 -10.35 -18.28
CA LYS A 168 13.22 -9.89 -19.29
C LYS A 168 12.58 -8.53 -18.96
N ARG A 169 12.70 -8.07 -17.73
CA ARG A 169 12.12 -6.82 -17.20
C ARG A 169 13.26 -5.91 -16.77
N TYR A 170 13.87 -5.21 -17.72
CA TYR A 170 15.10 -4.41 -17.52
C TYR A 170 14.88 -2.90 -17.67
N TRP A 171 13.78 -2.46 -18.29
CA TRP A 171 13.48 -1.06 -18.58
C TRP A 171 12.33 -0.49 -17.74
N GLN A 172 11.49 -1.35 -17.14
CA GLN A 172 10.26 -0.93 -16.45
C GLN A 172 10.54 -0.04 -15.25
N LEU A 173 11.58 -0.32 -14.48
CA LEU A 173 11.96 0.50 -13.33
C LEU A 173 12.41 1.89 -13.76
N GLU A 174 13.21 1.98 -14.83
CA GLU A 174 13.62 3.27 -15.38
C GLU A 174 12.42 4.08 -15.86
N ARG A 175 11.47 3.43 -16.52
CA ARG A 175 10.22 4.07 -16.94
C ARG A 175 9.41 4.60 -15.76
N VAL A 176 9.31 3.83 -14.68
CA VAL A 176 8.64 4.30 -13.45
C VAL A 176 9.39 5.50 -12.84
N ARG A 177 10.71 5.47 -12.79
CA ARG A 177 11.52 6.60 -12.35
C ARG A 177 11.21 7.87 -13.15
N GLU A 178 11.17 7.78 -14.49
CA GLU A 178 10.81 8.91 -15.37
C GLU A 178 9.41 9.46 -15.07
N LEU A 179 8.43 8.57 -14.82
CA LEU A 179 7.06 8.95 -14.49
C LEU A 179 7.01 9.70 -13.16
N PHE A 180 7.69 9.18 -12.14
CA PHE A 180 7.73 9.84 -10.84
C PHE A 180 8.43 11.20 -10.89
N LEU A 181 9.50 11.36 -11.68
CA LEU A 181 10.19 12.63 -11.87
C LEU A 181 9.32 13.74 -12.51
N LYS A 182 8.19 13.39 -13.14
CA LYS A 182 7.25 14.39 -13.66
C LYS A 182 6.37 15.00 -12.56
N HIS A 183 6.21 14.32 -11.44
CA HIS A 183 5.28 14.68 -10.36
C HIS A 183 5.97 14.89 -9.01
N ARG A 184 7.24 14.51 -8.90
CA ARG A 184 8.04 14.55 -7.65
C ARG A 184 9.30 15.35 -7.83
N SER A 185 9.79 15.92 -6.73
CA SER A 185 11.13 16.50 -6.70
C SER A 185 12.18 15.46 -7.11
N PRO A 186 13.15 15.84 -7.95
CA PRO A 186 14.30 14.98 -8.23
C PRO A 186 15.06 14.53 -6.98
N ASP A 187 14.98 15.30 -5.90
CA ASP A 187 15.65 15.03 -4.62
C ASP A 187 14.77 14.17 -3.67
N THR A 188 13.58 13.71 -4.12
CA THR A 188 12.73 12.79 -3.35
C THR A 188 13.53 11.54 -2.95
N PRO A 189 13.57 11.18 -1.65
CA PRO A 189 14.33 10.04 -1.19
C PRO A 189 13.77 8.72 -1.73
N VAL A 190 14.67 7.83 -2.11
CA VAL A 190 14.37 6.45 -2.50
C VAL A 190 15.20 5.52 -1.64
N GLY A 191 14.53 4.59 -0.97
CA GLY A 191 15.18 3.52 -0.23
C GLY A 191 15.16 2.21 -1.00
N LEU A 192 16.25 1.48 -0.96
CA LEU A 192 16.38 0.19 -1.60
C LEU A 192 16.85 -0.83 -0.56
N VAL A 193 16.18 -1.97 -0.55
CA VAL A 193 16.55 -3.11 0.29
C VAL A 193 16.56 -4.36 -0.56
N GLN A 194 17.73 -4.93 -0.73
CA GLN A 194 17.95 -6.19 -1.42
C GLN A 194 18.06 -7.31 -0.40
N GLN A 195 17.44 -8.46 -0.66
CA GLN A 195 17.47 -9.64 0.21
C GLN A 195 17.03 -9.31 1.67
N ALA A 196 15.97 -8.53 1.84
CA ALA A 196 15.48 -8.10 3.16
C ALA A 196 15.30 -9.29 4.12
N GLY A 197 15.91 -9.21 5.31
CA GLY A 197 15.85 -10.27 6.32
C GLY A 197 16.70 -11.50 6.03
N ARG A 198 17.56 -11.50 5.02
CA ARG A 198 18.42 -12.63 4.62
C ARG A 198 19.90 -12.32 4.86
N PRO A 199 20.80 -13.33 4.89
CA PRO A 199 22.23 -13.11 5.16
C PRO A 199 22.90 -12.08 4.24
N ASP A 200 22.50 -12.04 2.95
CA ASP A 200 23.06 -11.14 1.95
C ASP A 200 22.32 -9.79 1.86
N GLN A 201 21.64 -9.41 2.94
CA GLN A 201 20.88 -8.16 2.98
C GLN A 201 21.76 -6.93 2.71
N ARG A 202 21.33 -6.10 1.76
CA ARG A 202 21.92 -4.78 1.47
C ARG A 202 20.85 -3.70 1.62
N VAL A 203 21.22 -2.57 2.25
CA VAL A 203 20.31 -1.43 2.47
C VAL A 203 21.03 -0.17 2.07
N TRP A 204 20.41 0.62 1.19
CA TRP A 204 20.96 1.93 0.81
C TRP A 204 19.83 2.91 0.46
N THR A 205 20.16 4.18 0.50
CA THR A 205 19.27 5.28 0.13
C THR A 205 19.88 6.11 -0.98
N THR A 206 19.03 6.64 -1.83
CA THR A 206 19.38 7.54 -2.93
C THR A 206 18.27 8.56 -3.14
N THR A 207 18.31 9.30 -4.22
CA THR A 207 17.23 10.19 -4.68
C THR A 207 16.63 9.68 -6.00
N LEU A 208 15.45 10.18 -6.38
CA LEU A 208 14.87 9.85 -7.68
C LEU A 208 15.81 10.20 -8.84
N ARG A 209 16.55 11.30 -8.73
CA ARG A 209 17.54 11.73 -9.74
C ARG A 209 18.67 10.74 -9.88
N GLU A 210 19.19 10.27 -8.76
CA GLU A 210 20.42 9.46 -8.69
C GLU A 210 20.15 7.95 -8.66
N LEU A 211 18.87 7.55 -8.73
CA LEU A 211 18.49 6.14 -8.72
C LEU A 211 19.14 5.41 -9.89
N ASP A 212 20.16 4.60 -9.58
CA ASP A 212 20.75 3.69 -10.53
C ASP A 212 19.98 2.37 -10.55
N THR A 213 19.44 2.05 -11.71
CA THR A 213 18.67 0.82 -11.91
C THR A 213 19.56 -0.39 -12.21
N GLN A 214 20.89 -0.21 -12.36
CA GLN A 214 21.83 -1.30 -12.63
C GLN A 214 22.01 -2.23 -11.42
N ASP A 215 22.07 -1.65 -10.21
CA ASP A 215 22.28 -2.38 -8.96
C ASP A 215 21.03 -3.07 -8.42
N VAL A 216 19.93 -3.00 -9.16
CA VAL A 216 18.63 -3.55 -8.74
C VAL A 216 18.36 -4.90 -9.40
N ASP A 217 17.86 -5.86 -8.62
CA ASP A 217 17.45 -7.19 -9.09
C ASP A 217 16.01 -7.55 -8.66
N MET A 218 15.60 -8.78 -8.90
CA MET A 218 14.26 -9.25 -8.54
C MET A 218 14.05 -9.44 -7.02
N PHE A 219 15.11 -9.44 -6.23
CA PHE A 219 15.07 -9.58 -4.77
C PHE A 219 15.15 -8.23 -4.06
N THR A 220 15.05 -7.14 -4.81
CA THR A 220 15.08 -5.79 -4.30
C THR A 220 13.67 -5.24 -4.12
N VAL A 221 13.40 -4.63 -2.98
CA VAL A 221 12.23 -3.79 -2.73
C VAL A 221 12.67 -2.33 -2.72
N LEU A 222 11.98 -1.48 -3.48
CA LEU A 222 12.20 -0.04 -3.44
C LEU A 222 11.05 0.63 -2.69
N ILE A 223 11.37 1.68 -1.94
CA ILE A 223 10.39 2.59 -1.35
C ILE A 223 10.70 4.00 -1.82
N ILE A 224 9.82 4.56 -2.65
CA ILE A 224 9.89 5.95 -3.12
C ILE A 224 9.11 6.79 -2.13
N GLY A 225 9.74 7.81 -1.55
CA GLY A 225 9.12 8.76 -0.66
C GLY A 225 8.08 9.64 -1.35
N ASN A 226 7.30 10.38 -0.58
CA ASN A 226 6.39 11.41 -1.08
C ASN A 226 7.03 12.82 -0.98
N SER A 227 6.27 13.87 -1.33
CA SER A 227 6.75 15.27 -1.31
C SER A 227 7.28 15.72 0.06
N GLN A 228 6.96 15.01 1.13
CA GLN A 228 7.30 15.37 2.50
C GLN A 228 8.38 14.47 3.10
N SER A 229 8.74 13.42 2.39
CA SER A 229 9.78 12.50 2.82
C SER A 229 11.15 13.18 2.80
N PHE A 230 11.96 12.93 3.81
CA PHE A 230 13.30 13.47 3.93
C PHE A 230 14.28 12.44 4.52
N LEU A 231 15.56 12.71 4.36
CA LEU A 231 16.63 11.92 4.98
C LEU A 231 17.01 12.51 6.34
N SER A 232 17.02 11.68 7.37
CA SER A 232 17.52 12.01 8.70
C SER A 232 18.52 10.95 9.16
N LYS A 233 19.76 11.33 9.34
CA LYS A 233 20.84 10.43 9.78
C LYS A 233 20.95 9.15 8.94
N GLY A 234 20.80 9.29 7.62
CA GLY A 234 20.84 8.16 6.68
C GLY A 234 19.57 7.31 6.65
N LYS A 235 18.50 7.72 7.33
CA LYS A 235 17.19 7.05 7.34
C LYS A 235 16.16 7.91 6.63
N ILE A 236 15.22 7.27 5.96
CA ILE A 236 14.07 7.94 5.33
C ILE A 236 12.96 8.10 6.36
N VAL A 237 12.41 9.31 6.45
CA VAL A 237 11.27 9.62 7.31
C VAL A 237 10.19 10.29 6.46
N THR A 238 8.97 9.76 6.52
CA THR A 238 7.77 10.41 6.00
C THR A 238 6.91 10.81 7.19
N PRO A 239 6.80 12.13 7.49
CA PRO A 239 6.13 12.60 8.70
C PRO A 239 4.61 12.43 8.61
N ARG A 240 3.97 12.15 9.75
CA ARG A 240 2.50 12.14 9.87
C ARG A 240 1.87 13.52 10.01
N GLY A 241 2.69 14.57 10.08
CA GLY A 241 2.20 15.93 10.21
C GLY A 241 2.15 16.47 11.66
N TYR A 242 2.57 15.71 12.68
CA TYR A 242 2.58 16.18 14.07
C TYR A 242 3.44 17.43 14.31
N TYR A 243 4.46 17.66 13.49
CA TYR A 243 5.38 18.81 13.56
C TYR A 243 5.29 19.72 12.34
N ARG A 244 4.24 19.56 11.52
CA ARG A 244 3.99 20.43 10.34
C ARG A 244 3.68 21.85 10.71
N ASP A 245 3.44 22.10 11.96
CA ASP A 245 3.06 23.36 12.53
C ASP A 245 4.20 24.37 12.63
N LYS A 246 4.94 24.55 11.53
CA LYS A 246 5.75 25.76 11.31
C LYS A 246 5.11 26.74 10.32
N GLY A 247 3.81 26.58 10.04
CA GLY A 247 2.99 27.71 9.57
C GLY A 247 3.00 28.81 10.62
N SER A 248 2.90 30.07 10.25
CA SER A 248 2.83 31.17 11.20
C SER A 248 1.76 30.88 12.26
N ASP A 249 1.99 31.27 13.51
CA ASP A 249 0.99 31.08 14.58
C ASP A 249 -0.37 31.68 14.21
N GLU A 250 -0.41 32.66 13.30
CA GLU A 250 -1.60 33.28 12.73
C GLU A 250 -2.42 32.33 11.83
N GLU A 251 -1.76 31.52 10.99
CA GLU A 251 -2.45 30.53 10.12
C GLU A 251 -3.08 29.40 10.93
N LYS A 252 -2.42 28.95 12.03
CA LYS A 252 -2.97 27.97 12.96
C LYS A 252 -4.16 28.49 13.75
N VAL A 253 -4.08 29.74 14.19
CA VAL A 253 -5.17 30.41 14.89
C VAL A 253 -6.36 30.53 13.96
N GLY A 254 -6.16 30.93 12.69
CA GLY A 254 -7.20 31.01 11.68
C GLY A 254 -7.92 29.69 11.42
N GLN A 255 -7.17 28.61 11.21
CA GLN A 255 -7.73 27.27 11.01
C GLN A 255 -8.48 26.73 12.23
N ARG A 256 -7.98 27.02 13.45
CA ARG A 256 -8.64 26.62 14.69
C ARG A 256 -9.94 27.39 14.89
N ILE A 257 -9.92 28.72 14.67
CA ILE A 257 -11.12 29.58 14.73
C ILE A 257 -12.17 29.11 13.73
N MET A 258 -11.77 28.83 12.49
CA MET A 258 -12.69 28.33 11.45
C MET A 258 -13.30 26.98 11.84
N SER A 259 -12.49 26.03 12.32
CA SER A 259 -12.97 24.70 12.74
C SER A 259 -13.93 24.77 13.93
N GLU A 260 -13.64 25.63 14.92
CA GLU A 260 -14.51 25.85 16.08
C GLU A 260 -15.80 26.56 15.67
N SER A 261 -15.70 27.55 14.76
CA SER A 261 -16.85 28.23 14.21
C SER A 261 -17.76 27.26 13.44
N PHE A 262 -17.21 26.43 12.56
CA PHE A 262 -18.00 25.44 11.80
C PHE A 262 -18.73 24.44 12.71
N ARG A 263 -18.10 23.96 13.78
CA ARG A 263 -18.75 23.10 14.77
C ARG A 263 -19.91 23.81 15.46
N THR A 264 -19.69 25.06 15.83
CA THR A 264 -20.74 25.89 16.46
C THR A 264 -21.90 26.13 15.50
N ILE A 265 -21.61 26.50 14.26
CA ILE A 265 -22.63 26.72 13.22
C ILE A 265 -23.44 25.44 13.00
N LEU A 266 -22.77 24.28 12.81
CA LEU A 266 -23.44 22.99 12.65
C LEU A 266 -24.42 22.67 13.81
N SER A 267 -24.04 23.01 15.03
CA SER A 267 -24.90 22.77 16.21
C SER A 267 -26.11 23.72 16.32
N LEU A 268 -26.09 24.82 15.57
CA LEU A 268 -27.13 25.86 15.59
C LEU A 268 -28.03 25.82 14.36
N LEU A 269 -27.64 25.12 13.28
CA LEU A 269 -28.49 24.91 12.12
C LEU A 269 -29.70 24.04 12.49
N LYS A 270 -30.87 24.33 11.88
CA LYS A 270 -32.15 23.65 12.21
C LYS A 270 -32.17 22.19 11.74
N HIS A 271 -31.65 21.91 10.53
CA HIS A 271 -31.71 20.60 9.88
C HIS A 271 -30.44 20.28 9.07
N PRO A 272 -29.23 20.29 9.68
CA PRO A 272 -27.98 20.11 8.94
C PRO A 272 -27.90 18.76 8.18
N GLU A 273 -28.56 17.73 8.66
CA GLU A 273 -28.63 16.41 8.05
C GLU A 273 -29.47 16.34 6.77
N SER A 274 -30.29 17.35 6.52
CA SER A 274 -31.16 17.42 5.32
C SER A 274 -30.47 18.00 4.09
N TYR A 275 -29.29 18.61 4.26
CA TYR A 275 -28.60 19.29 3.17
C TYR A 275 -27.59 18.37 2.49
N PRO A 276 -27.44 18.41 1.15
CA PRO A 276 -26.33 17.84 0.44
C PRO A 276 -25.00 18.40 0.97
N LEU A 277 -23.94 17.60 0.98
CA LEU A 277 -22.63 18.00 1.53
C LEU A 277 -22.09 19.32 0.93
N ASP A 278 -22.20 19.49 -0.39
CA ASP A 278 -21.76 20.71 -1.07
C ASP A 278 -22.52 21.94 -0.60
N HIS A 279 -23.84 21.80 -0.40
CA HIS A 279 -24.68 22.89 0.10
C HIS A 279 -24.37 23.21 1.57
N LEU A 280 -24.24 22.17 2.41
CA LEU A 280 -23.87 22.33 3.82
C LEU A 280 -22.51 23.04 3.95
N TRP A 281 -21.53 22.67 3.12
CA TRP A 281 -20.21 23.27 3.12
C TRP A 281 -20.27 24.76 2.74
N ALA A 282 -21.01 25.12 1.67
CA ALA A 282 -21.21 26.50 1.26
C ALA A 282 -21.92 27.31 2.34
N MET A 283 -22.92 26.73 3.01
CA MET A 283 -23.66 27.38 4.10
C MET A 283 -22.75 27.66 5.32
N LEU A 284 -21.92 26.68 5.72
CA LEU A 284 -20.97 26.87 6.83
C LEU A 284 -20.03 28.04 6.56
N HIS A 285 -19.53 28.17 5.32
CA HIS A 285 -18.71 29.31 4.93
C HIS A 285 -19.48 30.62 4.90
N ALA A 286 -20.70 30.64 4.37
CA ALA A 286 -21.54 31.85 4.32
C ALA A 286 -21.86 32.37 5.73
N VAL A 287 -22.33 31.50 6.62
CA VAL A 287 -22.63 31.85 8.01
C VAL A 287 -21.37 32.26 8.78
N HIS A 288 -20.25 31.57 8.57
CA HIS A 288 -18.97 31.91 9.20
C HIS A 288 -18.52 33.33 8.80
N THR A 289 -18.71 33.70 7.53
CA THR A 289 -18.27 34.99 6.99
C THR A 289 -19.21 36.14 7.40
N THR A 290 -20.52 35.90 7.41
CA THR A 290 -21.53 36.92 7.67
C THR A 290 -21.95 36.99 9.13
N ALA A 291 -21.72 35.94 9.92
CA ALA A 291 -22.30 35.71 11.24
C ALA A 291 -23.84 35.75 11.24
N ASP A 292 -24.47 35.50 10.10
CA ASP A 292 -25.91 35.58 9.89
C ASP A 292 -26.50 34.18 9.63
N PHE A 293 -27.31 33.70 10.59
CA PHE A 293 -27.98 32.41 10.50
C PHE A 293 -29.21 32.42 9.59
N GLU A 294 -29.73 33.60 9.18
CA GLU A 294 -30.78 33.68 8.16
C GLU A 294 -30.28 33.15 6.80
N MET A 295 -28.96 33.05 6.60
CA MET A 295 -28.34 32.40 5.44
C MET A 295 -28.79 30.97 5.23
N GLU A 296 -29.23 30.24 6.30
CA GLU A 296 -29.82 28.91 6.18
C GLU A 296 -31.08 28.89 5.29
N GLU A 297 -31.87 29.96 5.33
CA GLU A 297 -33.11 30.10 4.55
C GLU A 297 -32.89 30.79 3.20
N LEU A 298 -31.84 31.62 3.10
CA LEU A 298 -31.60 32.50 1.94
C LEU A 298 -30.58 31.86 0.94
N LEU A 299 -29.70 30.97 1.41
CA LEU A 299 -28.68 30.40 0.55
C LEU A 299 -29.29 29.40 -0.43
N TYR A 300 -29.33 29.79 -1.70
CA TYR A 300 -29.61 28.86 -2.78
C TYR A 300 -28.33 28.43 -3.47
N SER A 301 -28.06 27.13 -3.49
CA SER A 301 -26.98 26.57 -4.29
C SER A 301 -27.49 25.37 -5.07
N ASP A 302 -26.95 25.18 -6.28
CA ASP A 302 -27.11 23.93 -6.98
C ASP A 302 -26.42 22.81 -6.16
N PRO A 303 -27.11 21.69 -5.82
CA PRO A 303 -26.59 20.62 -4.98
C PRO A 303 -25.25 20.06 -5.43
N ASN A 304 -24.89 20.22 -6.70
CA ASN A 304 -23.66 19.72 -7.28
C ASN A 304 -22.70 20.84 -7.74
N ALA A 305 -22.94 22.10 -7.32
CA ALA A 305 -22.17 23.23 -7.81
C ALA A 305 -20.68 23.09 -7.49
N VAL A 306 -20.33 22.77 -6.24
CA VAL A 306 -18.93 22.62 -5.80
C VAL A 306 -18.25 21.48 -6.54
N SER A 307 -18.89 20.34 -6.62
CA SER A 307 -18.35 19.15 -7.35
C SER A 307 -18.16 19.46 -8.83
N ARG A 308 -19.07 20.20 -9.48
CA ARG A 308 -18.91 20.57 -10.89
C ARG A 308 -17.80 21.61 -11.11
N ILE A 309 -17.64 22.57 -10.19
CA ILE A 309 -16.55 23.55 -10.23
C ILE A 309 -15.21 22.82 -10.07
N TYR A 310 -15.10 21.96 -9.08
CA TYR A 310 -13.88 21.15 -8.86
C TYR A 310 -13.54 20.32 -10.09
N GLN A 311 -14.52 19.59 -10.63
CA GLN A 311 -14.30 18.77 -11.83
C GLN A 311 -13.91 19.63 -13.04
N GLY A 312 -14.55 20.79 -13.22
CA GLY A 312 -14.20 21.74 -14.28
C GLY A 312 -12.78 22.28 -14.15
N TYR A 313 -12.29 22.47 -12.93
CA TYR A 313 -10.90 22.86 -12.67
C TYR A 313 -9.93 21.72 -13.00
N VAL A 314 -10.21 20.49 -12.51
CA VAL A 314 -9.41 19.29 -12.79
C VAL A 314 -9.34 19.00 -14.30
N ASP A 315 -10.47 19.14 -15.00
CA ASP A 315 -10.55 18.95 -16.47
C ASP A 315 -9.88 20.09 -17.28
N GLY A 316 -9.35 21.11 -16.62
CA GLY A 316 -8.75 22.29 -17.27
C GLY A 316 -9.75 23.19 -18.01
N LYS A 317 -11.07 23.00 -17.80
CA LYS A 317 -12.14 23.83 -18.36
C LYS A 317 -12.28 25.16 -17.63
N ILE A 318 -12.01 25.15 -16.31
CA ILE A 318 -11.95 26.34 -15.47
C ILE A 318 -10.47 26.64 -15.22
N ARG A 319 -10.01 27.80 -15.68
CA ARG A 319 -8.60 28.23 -15.58
C ARG A 319 -8.38 29.32 -14.55
N THR A 320 -9.45 29.98 -14.12
CA THR A 320 -9.38 31.10 -13.18
C THR A 320 -10.56 31.04 -12.23
N ILE A 321 -10.29 31.13 -10.94
CA ILE A 321 -11.29 31.29 -9.89
C ILE A 321 -11.11 32.70 -9.35
N VAL A 322 -12.17 33.50 -9.40
CA VAL A 322 -12.18 34.86 -8.84
C VAL A 322 -12.98 34.81 -7.55
N THR A 323 -12.37 35.29 -6.47
CA THR A 323 -13.01 35.38 -5.16
C THR A 323 -13.23 36.85 -4.81
N ASP A 324 -14.33 37.16 -4.13
CA ASP A 324 -14.73 38.52 -3.77
C ASP A 324 -13.98 39.05 -2.53
N VAL A 325 -13.30 38.19 -1.79
CA VAL A 325 -12.57 38.53 -0.56
C VAL A 325 -11.18 37.92 -0.49
N THR A 326 -10.25 38.70 0.07
CA THR A 326 -8.82 38.33 0.26
C THR A 326 -8.59 37.24 1.35
N MET A 327 -9.60 36.50 1.73
CA MET A 327 -9.50 35.40 2.72
C MET A 327 -9.62 34.03 2.05
N VAL A 328 -8.67 33.74 1.18
CA VAL A 328 -8.47 32.40 0.64
C VAL A 328 -7.02 31.99 0.87
#